data_2c3d7a28434017ee339c49bc0bdfa501
#
_entry.id   2c3d7a28434017ee339c49bc0bdfa501
#
_cell.length_a   1.000
_cell.length_b   1.000
_cell.length_c   1.000
_cell.angle_alpha   90.00
_cell.angle_beta   90.00
_cell.angle_gamma   90.00
#
_symmetry.space_group_name_H-M   'P 1'
#
loop_
_entity.id
_entity.type
_entity.pdbx_description
1 polymer ?
#
loop_
_entity_poly.entity_id
_entity_poly.type
_entity_poly.pdbx_seq_one_letter_code
_entity_poly.pdbx_strand_id
1 'polypeptide(L)'
;MHKKQSIVIIGPAYPLRGGGMSTFNERLANQFLQENHPTTIFTFSLQYPNFLFPGTSQYSTEAAPKGLNIEVCINSINPFNWIKIGNKIKALQPDIVIVRYWLPFMAPCLGTILRCIKKNKHTKIICIADNIIPHEQKFIDKPFTKYFIKPVDAFVTMSEKVLNDLRLFTQKKATQVLHPLYDNFGEAVSKKEAQKFIGINETKHTILFFGFIRHYKGLDILLHAIKIIKEKNPNFYNKLQVVLAGEYYEDEKKYTTLITDNKIEDAIITKTKFITDSEVKYYFCAADVVIQPYRNATQSGVTPLAYHFNTPMIVTNVGALASNVPHGKVGLVCEPTAESIASAIETIFDLNYNTLIQNIQQEKQKYSWQLFTNTILHL
;
A
#
# COMPACT_ATOMS: atom_id res chain seq x y z
N MET A 1 28.14 1.08 -16.44
CA MET A 1 27.00 2.00 -16.73
C MET A 1 25.95 1.18 -17.46
N HIS A 2 24.73 1.07 -16.91
CA HIS A 2 23.63 0.41 -17.61
C HIS A 2 23.22 1.22 -18.84
N LYS A 3 22.89 0.53 -19.94
CA LYS A 3 22.37 1.17 -21.15
C LYS A 3 21.08 1.93 -20.79
N LYS A 4 21.01 3.21 -21.17
CA LYS A 4 19.81 4.04 -21.00
C LYS A 4 18.64 3.38 -21.71
N GLN A 5 17.54 3.12 -20.99
CA GLN A 5 16.31 2.50 -21.49
C GLN A 5 15.16 3.46 -21.35
N SER A 6 14.28 3.51 -22.35
CA SER A 6 13.04 4.28 -22.29
C SER A 6 11.95 3.46 -21.63
N ILE A 7 11.27 4.03 -20.63
CA ILE A 7 10.31 3.33 -19.79
C ILE A 7 8.93 3.99 -19.86
N VAL A 8 7.92 3.18 -20.02
CA VAL A 8 6.52 3.60 -19.85
C VAL A 8 5.91 2.84 -18.70
N ILE A 9 5.31 3.55 -17.74
CA ILE A 9 4.53 2.95 -16.64
C ILE A 9 3.05 3.12 -16.95
N ILE A 10 2.28 2.04 -16.94
CA ILE A 10 0.83 2.04 -17.11
C ILE A 10 0.17 1.68 -15.78
N GLY A 11 -0.49 2.65 -15.15
CA GLY A 11 -1.14 2.44 -13.86
C GLY A 11 -1.65 3.73 -13.21
N PRO A 12 -2.23 3.64 -12.00
CA PRO A 12 -2.67 4.81 -11.26
C PRO A 12 -1.53 5.79 -10.98
N ALA A 13 -1.77 7.08 -11.16
CA ALA A 13 -0.93 8.21 -10.79
C ALA A 13 -1.80 9.47 -10.74
N TYR A 14 -1.25 10.63 -10.41
CA TYR A 14 -1.97 11.89 -10.49
C TYR A 14 -2.75 12.03 -11.82
N PRO A 15 -4.00 12.52 -11.84
CA PRO A 15 -4.74 13.19 -10.79
C PRO A 15 -5.52 12.27 -9.84
N LEU A 16 -5.27 10.97 -9.87
CA LEU A 16 -5.86 10.06 -8.89
C LEU A 16 -5.26 10.31 -7.51
N ARG A 17 -6.06 10.04 -6.46
CA ARG A 17 -5.60 10.21 -5.07
C ARG A 17 -4.29 9.47 -4.83
N GLY A 18 -3.40 10.09 -4.06
CA GLY A 18 -2.23 9.47 -3.49
C GLY A 18 -2.58 8.28 -2.59
N GLY A 19 -1.56 7.64 -2.06
CA GLY A 19 -1.65 6.41 -1.29
C GLY A 19 -1.61 5.15 -2.15
N GLY A 20 -0.95 4.12 -1.64
CA GLY A 20 -0.84 2.82 -2.32
C GLY A 20 -0.22 2.91 -3.72
N MET A 21 -0.99 2.55 -4.75
CA MET A 21 -0.45 2.35 -6.10
C MET A 21 -0.05 3.65 -6.81
N SER A 22 -0.80 4.76 -6.64
CA SER A 22 -0.49 6.04 -7.30
C SER A 22 0.87 6.56 -6.83
N THR A 23 1.02 6.68 -5.53
CA THR A 23 2.26 7.13 -4.88
C THR A 23 3.44 6.20 -5.21
N PHE A 24 3.21 4.88 -5.27
CA PHE A 24 4.23 3.92 -5.66
C PHE A 24 4.69 4.13 -7.11
N ASN A 25 3.77 4.28 -8.07
CA ASN A 25 4.11 4.44 -9.48
C ASN A 25 4.86 5.76 -9.73
N GLU A 26 4.48 6.82 -9.05
CA GLU A 26 5.16 8.12 -9.11
C GLU A 26 6.56 8.04 -8.53
N ARG A 27 6.73 7.38 -7.37
CA ARG A 27 8.05 7.16 -6.77
C ARG A 27 8.94 6.25 -7.63
N LEU A 28 8.36 5.20 -8.24
CA LEU A 28 9.06 4.32 -9.18
C LEU A 28 9.55 5.09 -10.42
N ALA A 29 8.71 5.96 -10.99
CA ALA A 29 9.09 6.81 -12.11
C ALA A 29 10.23 7.76 -11.74
N ASN A 30 10.16 8.40 -10.56
CA ASN A 30 11.23 9.24 -10.04
C ASN A 30 12.55 8.46 -9.91
N GLN A 31 12.51 7.22 -9.41
CA GLN A 31 13.71 6.39 -9.28
C GLN A 31 14.36 6.11 -10.64
N PHE A 32 13.57 5.72 -11.63
CA PHE A 32 14.09 5.51 -12.98
C PHE A 32 14.68 6.80 -13.60
N LEU A 33 14.05 7.94 -13.37
CA LEU A 33 14.58 9.24 -13.83
C LEU A 33 15.92 9.59 -13.16
N GLN A 34 16.05 9.33 -11.85
CA GLN A 34 17.32 9.49 -11.11
C GLN A 34 18.43 8.56 -11.63
N GLU A 35 18.04 7.37 -12.11
CA GLU A 35 18.92 6.39 -12.74
C GLU A 35 19.16 6.67 -14.24
N ASN A 36 18.74 7.86 -14.74
CA ASN A 36 18.86 8.31 -16.12
C ASN A 36 18.07 7.49 -17.15
N HIS A 37 16.97 6.84 -16.75
CA HIS A 37 16.02 6.19 -17.63
C HIS A 37 14.83 7.12 -17.91
N PRO A 38 14.64 7.63 -19.17
CA PRO A 38 13.49 8.46 -19.51
C PRO A 38 12.19 7.70 -19.22
N THR A 39 11.33 8.26 -18.39
CA THR A 39 10.14 7.59 -17.91
C THR A 39 8.89 8.45 -18.09
N THR A 40 7.83 7.86 -18.62
CA THR A 40 6.51 8.47 -18.77
C THR A 40 5.46 7.58 -18.12
N ILE A 41 4.53 8.17 -17.36
CA ILE A 41 3.40 7.46 -16.76
C ILE A 41 2.15 7.69 -17.61
N PHE A 42 1.48 6.62 -18.03
CA PHE A 42 0.15 6.66 -18.64
C PHE A 42 -0.87 6.27 -17.57
N THR A 43 -1.64 7.25 -17.10
CA THR A 43 -2.61 7.06 -16.03
C THR A 43 -4.05 7.19 -16.49
N PHE A 44 -4.99 6.91 -15.60
CA PHE A 44 -6.40 6.88 -15.90
C PHE A 44 -7.03 8.28 -15.87
N SER A 45 -7.78 8.62 -16.92
CA SER A 45 -8.79 9.68 -16.88
C SER A 45 -10.08 9.21 -16.20
N LEU A 46 -10.35 7.88 -16.25
CA LEU A 46 -11.40 7.19 -15.51
C LEU A 46 -10.88 5.81 -15.09
N GLN A 47 -10.60 5.62 -13.80
CA GLN A 47 -10.15 4.33 -13.27
C GLN A 47 -11.32 3.43 -12.92
N TYR A 48 -12.28 3.94 -12.15
CA TYR A 48 -13.51 3.25 -11.78
C TYR A 48 -14.73 4.09 -12.11
N PRO A 49 -15.81 3.50 -12.66
CA PRO A 49 -17.11 4.15 -12.65
C PRO A 49 -17.52 4.52 -11.22
N ASN A 50 -18.21 5.64 -11.03
CA ASN A 50 -18.54 6.17 -9.71
C ASN A 50 -19.28 5.14 -8.81
N PHE A 51 -20.13 4.30 -9.40
CA PHE A 51 -20.89 3.28 -8.66
C PHE A 51 -20.03 2.09 -8.18
N LEU A 52 -18.80 1.94 -8.69
CA LEU A 52 -17.84 0.92 -8.26
C LEU A 52 -16.78 1.48 -7.30
N PHE A 53 -16.72 2.80 -7.13
CA PHE A 53 -15.75 3.41 -6.24
C PHE A 53 -16.35 3.61 -4.85
N PRO A 54 -15.82 2.94 -3.81
CA PRO A 54 -16.42 2.97 -2.48
C PRO A 54 -16.12 4.24 -1.68
N GLY A 55 -15.18 5.08 -2.12
CA GLY A 55 -14.81 6.34 -1.44
C GLY A 55 -15.56 7.56 -1.96
N THR A 56 -15.34 8.71 -1.33
CA THR A 56 -16.01 9.98 -1.67
C THR A 56 -15.54 10.56 -3.00
N SER A 57 -14.25 10.42 -3.34
CA SER A 57 -13.66 10.84 -4.61
C SER A 57 -12.44 9.99 -4.94
N GLN A 58 -12.20 9.71 -6.20
CA GLN A 58 -10.96 9.06 -6.64
C GLN A 58 -9.87 10.06 -7.10
N TYR A 59 -10.14 11.35 -7.02
CA TYR A 59 -9.22 12.39 -7.49
C TYR A 59 -8.55 13.11 -6.32
N SER A 60 -7.27 13.47 -6.51
CA SER A 60 -6.47 14.23 -5.55
C SER A 60 -6.87 15.71 -5.54
N THR A 61 -6.74 16.33 -4.38
CA THR A 61 -6.82 17.78 -4.19
C THR A 61 -5.43 18.44 -4.11
N GLU A 62 -4.37 17.63 -4.10
CA GLU A 62 -3.00 18.11 -4.05
C GLU A 62 -2.49 18.52 -5.45
N ALA A 63 -1.42 19.29 -5.48
CA ALA A 63 -0.78 19.70 -6.73
C ALA A 63 -0.13 18.50 -7.45
N ALA A 64 -0.01 18.61 -8.77
CA ALA A 64 0.69 17.59 -9.56
C ALA A 64 2.14 17.43 -9.10
N PRO A 65 2.67 16.18 -9.03
CA PRO A 65 4.05 15.92 -8.67
C PRO A 65 5.00 16.57 -9.70
N LYS A 66 6.00 17.29 -9.20
CA LYS A 66 6.98 17.99 -10.06
C LYS A 66 7.96 16.98 -10.68
N GLY A 67 8.38 17.27 -11.91
CA GLY A 67 9.45 16.52 -12.59
C GLY A 67 9.00 15.19 -13.20
N LEU A 68 7.73 14.81 -13.08
CA LEU A 68 7.17 13.61 -13.71
C LEU A 68 6.41 13.95 -14.99
N ASN A 69 6.61 13.14 -16.04
CA ASN A 69 5.78 13.19 -17.23
C ASN A 69 4.60 12.23 -17.05
N ILE A 70 3.39 12.78 -16.81
CA ILE A 70 2.17 12.01 -16.57
C ILE A 70 1.14 12.33 -17.64
N GLU A 71 0.73 11.33 -18.41
CA GLU A 71 -0.33 11.42 -19.40
C GLU A 71 -1.64 10.84 -18.86
N VAL A 72 -2.63 11.70 -18.62
CA VAL A 72 -3.96 11.35 -18.11
C VAL A 72 -4.87 11.02 -19.30
N CYS A 73 -4.99 9.74 -19.67
CA CYS A 73 -5.60 9.39 -20.94
C CYS A 73 -6.35 8.05 -20.99
N ILE A 74 -6.18 7.16 -20.01
CA ILE A 74 -6.80 5.82 -20.03
C ILE A 74 -8.20 5.88 -19.45
N ASN A 75 -9.20 5.43 -20.22
CA ASN A 75 -10.55 5.19 -19.73
C ASN A 75 -10.77 3.68 -19.59
N SER A 76 -10.93 3.19 -18.36
CA SER A 76 -10.96 1.75 -18.02
C SER A 76 -12.15 0.98 -18.65
N ILE A 77 -13.19 1.67 -19.09
CA ILE A 77 -14.43 1.06 -19.63
C ILE A 77 -14.67 1.34 -21.11
N ASN A 78 -13.75 2.06 -21.81
CA ASN A 78 -13.93 2.40 -23.23
C ASN A 78 -12.97 1.61 -24.14
N PRO A 79 -13.42 0.57 -24.85
CA PRO A 79 -12.58 -0.26 -25.71
C PRO A 79 -11.88 0.51 -26.85
N PHE A 80 -12.52 1.54 -27.42
CA PHE A 80 -11.89 2.37 -28.45
C PHE A 80 -10.71 3.16 -27.90
N ASN A 81 -10.85 3.66 -26.66
CA ASN A 81 -9.75 4.32 -25.97
C ASN A 81 -8.57 3.36 -25.74
N TRP A 82 -8.80 2.10 -25.36
CA TRP A 82 -7.74 1.11 -25.14
C TRP A 82 -6.89 0.88 -26.38
N ILE A 83 -7.54 0.76 -27.55
CA ILE A 83 -6.86 0.58 -28.84
C ILE A 83 -6.07 1.85 -29.20
N LYS A 84 -6.68 3.05 -29.03
CA LYS A 84 -6.02 4.33 -29.28
C LYS A 84 -4.74 4.48 -28.42
N ILE A 85 -4.82 4.25 -27.12
CA ILE A 85 -3.70 4.37 -26.19
C ILE A 85 -2.65 3.30 -26.46
N GLY A 86 -3.05 2.04 -26.67
CA GLY A 86 -2.13 0.97 -27.04
C GLY A 86 -1.34 1.27 -28.31
N ASN A 87 -1.98 1.85 -29.34
CA ASN A 87 -1.31 2.27 -30.57
C ASN A 87 -0.40 3.49 -30.35
N LYS A 88 -0.78 4.44 -29.49
CA LYS A 88 0.08 5.57 -29.09
C LYS A 88 1.37 5.08 -28.45
N ILE A 89 1.27 4.20 -27.43
CA ILE A 89 2.45 3.65 -26.75
C ILE A 89 3.27 2.77 -27.70
N LYS A 90 2.61 1.99 -28.58
CA LYS A 90 3.29 1.21 -29.61
C LYS A 90 4.18 2.08 -30.51
N ALA A 91 3.70 3.26 -30.91
CA ALA A 91 4.43 4.20 -31.76
C ALA A 91 5.63 4.85 -31.06
N LEU A 92 5.59 5.00 -29.72
CA LEU A 92 6.71 5.48 -28.92
C LEU A 92 7.87 4.47 -28.85
N GLN A 93 7.63 3.21 -29.13
CA GLN A 93 8.60 2.11 -29.07
C GLN A 93 9.44 2.11 -27.78
N PRO A 94 8.84 2.18 -26.57
CA PRO A 94 9.62 2.14 -25.35
C PRO A 94 10.35 0.79 -25.24
N ASP A 95 11.55 0.81 -24.63
CA ASP A 95 12.30 -0.42 -24.35
C ASP A 95 11.52 -1.31 -23.37
N ILE A 96 10.96 -0.68 -22.32
CA ILE A 96 10.19 -1.38 -21.27
C ILE A 96 8.83 -0.71 -21.06
N VAL A 97 7.79 -1.53 -21.01
CA VAL A 97 6.48 -1.15 -20.44
C VAL A 97 6.30 -1.86 -19.12
N ILE A 98 6.10 -1.10 -18.06
CA ILE A 98 5.73 -1.60 -16.74
C ILE A 98 4.23 -1.39 -16.57
N VAL A 99 3.49 -2.47 -16.30
CA VAL A 99 2.05 -2.39 -16.04
C VAL A 99 1.74 -2.88 -14.65
N ARG A 100 0.85 -2.17 -13.95
CA ARG A 100 0.37 -2.58 -12.64
C ARG A 100 -0.87 -3.44 -12.76
N TYR A 101 -0.96 -4.55 -12.01
CA TYR A 101 -2.13 -5.42 -11.99
C TYR A 101 -2.56 -5.76 -10.56
N TRP A 102 -3.82 -5.44 -10.23
CA TRP A 102 -4.35 -5.60 -8.86
C TRP A 102 -5.78 -6.15 -8.81
N LEU A 103 -6.52 -6.14 -9.93
CA LEU A 103 -7.91 -6.55 -9.97
C LEU A 103 -8.31 -7.04 -11.36
N PRO A 104 -9.01 -8.19 -11.49
CA PRO A 104 -9.46 -8.73 -12.78
C PRO A 104 -10.32 -7.78 -13.61
N PHE A 105 -11.07 -6.86 -12.98
CA PHE A 105 -11.83 -5.81 -13.69
C PHE A 105 -10.97 -5.00 -14.67
N MET A 106 -9.69 -4.78 -14.35
CA MET A 106 -8.77 -4.04 -15.22
C MET A 106 -8.22 -4.86 -16.39
N ALA A 107 -8.40 -6.17 -16.38
CA ALA A 107 -7.80 -7.07 -17.37
C ALA A 107 -8.21 -6.80 -18.81
N PRO A 108 -9.49 -6.53 -19.16
CA PRO A 108 -9.88 -6.21 -20.52
C PRO A 108 -9.18 -4.95 -21.05
N CYS A 109 -9.18 -3.89 -20.26
CA CYS A 109 -8.53 -2.62 -20.60
C CYS A 109 -7.02 -2.80 -20.79
N LEU A 110 -6.33 -3.17 -19.73
CA LEU A 110 -4.87 -3.29 -19.72
C LEU A 110 -4.39 -4.37 -20.71
N GLY A 111 -5.04 -5.54 -20.73
CA GLY A 111 -4.69 -6.62 -21.64
C GLY A 111 -4.85 -6.26 -23.12
N THR A 112 -5.80 -5.40 -23.48
CA THR A 112 -5.96 -4.91 -24.86
C THR A 112 -4.87 -3.89 -25.21
N ILE A 113 -4.57 -2.93 -24.31
CA ILE A 113 -3.47 -1.99 -24.49
C ILE A 113 -2.16 -2.74 -24.74
N LEU A 114 -1.84 -3.72 -23.88
CA LEU A 114 -0.61 -4.50 -23.99
C LEU A 114 -0.51 -5.30 -25.30
N ARG A 115 -1.62 -5.85 -25.80
CA ARG A 115 -1.64 -6.53 -27.12
C ARG A 115 -1.35 -5.59 -28.28
N CYS A 116 -1.84 -4.36 -28.22
CA CYS A 116 -1.50 -3.35 -29.22
C CYS A 116 0.00 -3.02 -29.18
N ILE A 117 0.57 -2.85 -27.99
CA ILE A 117 1.99 -2.55 -27.81
C ILE A 117 2.87 -3.70 -28.34
N LYS A 118 2.55 -4.95 -28.04
CA LYS A 118 3.32 -6.13 -28.48
C LYS A 118 3.46 -6.24 -30.00
N LYS A 119 2.60 -5.57 -30.78
CA LYS A 119 2.71 -5.56 -32.24
C LYS A 119 3.97 -4.85 -32.76
N ASN A 120 4.65 -4.03 -31.95
CA ASN A 120 5.92 -3.41 -32.33
C ASN A 120 7.13 -4.38 -32.27
N LYS A 121 6.97 -5.56 -31.65
CA LYS A 121 8.01 -6.61 -31.51
C LYS A 121 9.32 -6.14 -30.85
N HIS A 122 9.32 -4.96 -30.25
CA HIS A 122 10.46 -4.32 -29.60
C HIS A 122 10.28 -4.29 -28.08
N THR A 123 9.16 -3.77 -27.63
CA THR A 123 8.90 -3.49 -26.21
C THR A 123 8.80 -4.74 -25.36
N LYS A 124 9.56 -4.79 -24.28
CA LYS A 124 9.42 -5.77 -23.20
C LYS A 124 8.33 -5.32 -22.23
N ILE A 125 7.40 -6.20 -21.92
CA ILE A 125 6.29 -5.91 -21.00
C ILE A 125 6.52 -6.62 -19.68
N ILE A 126 6.64 -5.85 -18.59
CA ILE A 126 6.84 -6.35 -17.22
C ILE A 126 5.63 -5.95 -16.38
N CYS A 127 5.04 -6.91 -15.69
CA CYS A 127 3.92 -6.66 -14.79
C CYS A 127 4.39 -6.64 -13.34
N ILE A 128 4.08 -5.57 -12.61
CA ILE A 128 4.10 -5.57 -11.14
C ILE A 128 2.72 -6.06 -10.69
N ALA A 129 2.68 -7.27 -10.14
CA ALA A 129 1.45 -7.89 -9.68
C ALA A 129 1.27 -7.65 -8.18
N ASP A 130 0.26 -6.86 -7.82
CA ASP A 130 -0.14 -6.60 -6.43
C ASP A 130 -1.04 -7.70 -5.90
N ASN A 131 -1.92 -8.22 -6.77
CA ASN A 131 -2.84 -9.29 -6.46
C ASN A 131 -3.25 -10.00 -7.75
N ILE A 132 -3.25 -11.34 -7.75
CA ILE A 132 -3.66 -12.17 -8.90
C ILE A 132 -5.04 -12.76 -8.68
N ILE A 133 -5.30 -13.22 -7.47
CA ILE A 133 -6.58 -13.82 -7.06
C ILE A 133 -7.24 -12.86 -6.09
N PRO A 134 -8.39 -12.24 -6.43
CA PRO A 134 -9.07 -11.34 -5.51
C PRO A 134 -9.59 -12.08 -4.28
N HIS A 135 -9.74 -11.36 -3.15
CA HIS A 135 -10.29 -11.92 -1.91
C HIS A 135 -11.73 -12.43 -2.08
N GLU A 136 -12.52 -11.73 -2.92
CA GLU A 136 -13.87 -12.13 -3.31
C GLU A 136 -13.82 -12.55 -4.78
N GLN A 137 -13.82 -13.86 -5.02
CA GLN A 137 -13.69 -14.41 -6.36
C GLN A 137 -15.03 -14.48 -7.09
N LYS A 138 -15.00 -14.13 -8.39
CA LYS A 138 -16.10 -14.29 -9.33
C LYS A 138 -15.69 -15.24 -10.45
N PHE A 139 -16.64 -15.94 -11.07
CA PHE A 139 -16.36 -16.91 -12.13
C PHE A 139 -15.64 -16.29 -13.35
N ILE A 140 -15.81 -14.99 -13.60
CA ILE A 140 -15.17 -14.24 -14.71
C ILE A 140 -13.71 -13.85 -14.39
N ASP A 141 -13.27 -13.89 -13.15
CA ASP A 141 -11.94 -13.41 -12.77
C ASP A 141 -10.82 -14.22 -13.39
N LYS A 142 -10.98 -15.56 -13.40
CA LYS A 142 -9.96 -16.46 -13.97
C LYS A 142 -9.74 -16.26 -15.47
N PRO A 143 -10.78 -16.20 -16.35
CA PRO A 143 -10.59 -15.89 -17.76
C PRO A 143 -10.03 -14.48 -18.00
N PHE A 144 -10.44 -13.47 -17.22
CA PHE A 144 -9.91 -12.12 -17.32
C PHE A 144 -8.43 -12.06 -16.97
N THR A 145 -8.04 -12.67 -15.87
CA THR A 145 -6.62 -12.76 -15.47
C THR A 145 -5.78 -13.47 -16.53
N LYS A 146 -6.24 -14.58 -17.10
CA LYS A 146 -5.56 -15.27 -18.23
C LYS A 146 -5.44 -14.37 -19.46
N TYR A 147 -6.50 -13.60 -19.77
CA TYR A 147 -6.45 -12.63 -20.86
C TYR A 147 -5.38 -11.58 -20.67
N PHE A 148 -5.25 -11.03 -19.45
CA PHE A 148 -4.23 -10.04 -19.11
C PHE A 148 -2.81 -10.62 -19.17
N ILE A 149 -2.58 -11.79 -18.57
CA ILE A 149 -1.25 -12.40 -18.43
C ILE A 149 -0.61 -12.74 -19.79
N LYS A 150 -1.43 -13.05 -20.80
CA LYS A 150 -0.93 -13.55 -22.11
C LYS A 150 0.09 -12.63 -22.78
N PRO A 151 -0.08 -11.30 -22.91
CA PRO A 151 0.88 -10.38 -23.55
C PRO A 151 2.07 -10.00 -22.65
N VAL A 152 2.07 -10.29 -21.36
CA VAL A 152 3.15 -9.95 -20.42
C VAL A 152 4.35 -10.87 -20.62
N ASP A 153 5.57 -10.35 -20.58
CA ASP A 153 6.80 -11.12 -20.75
C ASP A 153 7.37 -11.64 -19.41
N ALA A 154 7.34 -10.80 -18.37
CA ALA A 154 7.86 -11.14 -17.05
C ALA A 154 7.05 -10.45 -15.94
N PHE A 155 7.22 -10.94 -14.71
CA PHE A 155 6.47 -10.46 -13.55
C PHE A 155 7.39 -10.11 -12.38
N VAL A 156 6.99 -9.10 -11.64
CA VAL A 156 7.51 -8.79 -10.30
C VAL A 156 6.36 -8.94 -9.31
N THR A 157 6.58 -9.65 -8.22
CA THR A 157 5.63 -9.75 -7.10
C THR A 157 6.32 -9.24 -5.84
N MET A 158 5.54 -8.72 -4.90
CA MET A 158 6.07 -8.17 -3.65
C MET A 158 5.75 -9.06 -2.43
N SER A 159 5.17 -10.23 -2.68
CA SER A 159 4.96 -11.27 -1.66
C SER A 159 5.00 -12.67 -2.27
N GLU A 160 5.38 -13.64 -1.46
CA GLU A 160 5.40 -15.06 -1.84
C GLU A 160 4.00 -15.58 -2.22
N LYS A 161 2.99 -15.13 -1.47
CA LYS A 161 1.58 -15.49 -1.77
C LYS A 161 1.20 -15.10 -3.19
N VAL A 162 1.49 -13.86 -3.61
CA VAL A 162 1.17 -13.39 -4.97
C VAL A 162 1.98 -14.15 -6.03
N LEU A 163 3.23 -14.52 -5.74
CA LEU A 163 4.03 -15.36 -6.62
C LEU A 163 3.42 -16.75 -6.78
N ASN A 164 3.00 -17.37 -5.68
CA ASN A 164 2.34 -18.68 -5.70
C ASN A 164 1.00 -18.64 -6.45
N ASP A 165 0.19 -17.61 -6.20
CA ASP A 165 -1.06 -17.38 -6.94
C ASP A 165 -0.81 -17.20 -8.45
N LEU A 166 0.25 -16.47 -8.84
CA LEU A 166 0.64 -16.28 -10.23
C LEU A 166 1.02 -17.61 -10.91
N ARG A 167 1.71 -18.50 -10.20
CA ARG A 167 2.11 -19.83 -10.72
C ARG A 167 0.93 -20.73 -11.11
N LEU A 168 -0.26 -20.45 -10.58
CA LEU A 168 -1.50 -21.15 -11.03
C LEU A 168 -1.94 -20.73 -12.44
N PHE A 169 -1.41 -19.62 -12.96
CA PHE A 169 -1.80 -19.05 -14.26
C PHE A 169 -0.70 -19.12 -15.31
N THR A 170 0.58 -19.08 -14.92
CA THR A 170 1.70 -18.99 -15.85
C THR A 170 3.03 -19.46 -15.26
N GLN A 171 3.90 -20.02 -16.14
CA GLN A 171 5.28 -20.38 -15.83
C GLN A 171 6.29 -19.33 -16.35
N LYS A 172 5.84 -18.17 -16.85
CA LYS A 172 6.72 -17.09 -17.31
C LYS A 172 7.66 -16.63 -16.21
N LYS A 173 8.78 -15.97 -16.60
CA LYS A 173 9.75 -15.43 -15.64
C LYS A 173 9.04 -14.53 -14.61
N ALA A 174 9.27 -14.81 -13.36
CA ALA A 174 8.71 -14.02 -12.26
C ALA A 174 9.71 -14.00 -11.11
N THR A 175 9.87 -12.82 -10.51
CA THR A 175 10.77 -12.59 -9.39
C THR A 175 10.02 -11.92 -8.25
N GLN A 176 10.25 -12.40 -7.03
CA GLN A 176 9.79 -11.71 -5.84
C GLN A 176 10.82 -10.68 -5.39
N VAL A 177 10.37 -9.47 -5.06
CA VAL A 177 11.18 -8.39 -4.47
C VAL A 177 10.39 -7.80 -3.32
N LEU A 178 11.05 -7.42 -2.24
CA LEU A 178 10.39 -6.74 -1.12
C LEU A 178 9.80 -5.40 -1.60
N HIS A 179 8.66 -5.03 -1.04
CA HIS A 179 8.03 -3.74 -1.33
C HIS A 179 8.97 -2.61 -0.87
N PRO A 180 9.45 -1.72 -1.76
CA PRO A 180 10.34 -0.64 -1.38
C PRO A 180 9.71 0.31 -0.36
N LEU A 181 10.54 1.06 0.37
CA LEU A 181 10.04 2.07 1.30
C LEU A 181 9.26 3.17 0.58
N TYR A 182 8.26 3.68 1.26
CA TYR A 182 7.61 4.92 0.86
C TYR A 182 8.37 6.13 1.44
N ASP A 183 9.42 6.56 0.75
CA ASP A 183 10.27 7.69 1.14
C ASP A 183 9.82 9.05 0.55
N ASN A 184 8.67 9.09 -0.09
CA ASN A 184 8.10 10.26 -0.75
C ASN A 184 6.92 10.91 0.01
N PHE A 185 6.69 10.52 1.27
CA PHE A 185 5.70 11.15 2.16
C PHE A 185 6.28 12.30 3.01
N GLY A 186 7.44 12.81 2.61
CA GLY A 186 8.17 13.89 3.28
C GLY A 186 9.09 13.41 4.40
N GLU A 187 9.89 14.35 4.90
CA GLU A 187 10.83 14.12 5.99
C GLU A 187 10.09 13.94 7.32
N ALA A 188 10.66 13.13 8.21
CA ALA A 188 10.14 12.94 9.56
C ALA A 188 10.17 14.27 10.33
N VAL A 189 9.11 14.54 11.09
CA VAL A 189 9.00 15.67 12.00
C VAL A 189 9.17 15.21 13.46
N SER A 190 9.38 16.15 14.38
CA SER A 190 9.44 15.79 15.80
C SER A 190 8.09 15.24 16.28
N LYS A 191 8.13 14.26 17.21
CA LYS A 191 6.91 13.67 17.79
C LYS A 191 5.96 14.73 18.35
N LYS A 192 6.51 15.72 19.06
CA LYS A 192 5.74 16.82 19.65
C LYS A 192 5.03 17.68 18.59
N GLU A 193 5.72 18.04 17.51
CA GLU A 193 5.12 18.75 16.38
C GLU A 193 3.99 17.93 15.74
N ALA A 194 4.22 16.65 15.52
CA ALA A 194 3.25 15.73 14.95
C ALA A 194 2.01 15.60 15.83
N GLN A 195 2.19 15.39 17.14
CA GLN A 195 1.09 15.28 18.11
C GLN A 195 0.27 16.56 18.19
N LYS A 196 0.92 17.73 18.16
CA LYS A 196 0.24 19.03 18.09
C LYS A 196 -0.57 19.19 16.82
N PHE A 197 0.00 18.79 15.65
CA PHE A 197 -0.68 18.87 14.36
C PHE A 197 -1.97 18.05 14.34
N ILE A 198 -1.94 16.81 14.81
CA ILE A 198 -3.13 15.94 14.85
C ILE A 198 -4.02 16.18 16.08
N GLY A 199 -3.60 17.01 17.03
CA GLY A 199 -4.40 17.42 18.20
C GLY A 199 -4.62 16.29 19.20
N ILE A 200 -3.53 15.60 19.61
CA ILE A 200 -3.57 14.48 20.57
C ILE A 200 -2.76 14.78 21.82
N ASN A 201 -2.99 14.02 22.88
CA ASN A 201 -2.29 14.20 24.15
C ASN A 201 -0.83 13.76 24.06
N GLU A 202 0.11 14.67 24.40
CA GLU A 202 1.55 14.41 24.33
C GLU A 202 2.06 13.43 25.40
N THR A 203 1.30 13.20 26.48
CA THR A 203 1.73 12.37 27.61
C THR A 203 1.24 10.94 27.56
N LYS A 204 0.33 10.63 26.64
CA LYS A 204 -0.24 9.28 26.48
C LYS A 204 0.55 8.45 25.48
N HIS A 205 0.56 7.14 25.68
CA HIS A 205 1.01 6.16 24.70
C HIS A 205 0.08 6.17 23.48
N THR A 206 0.63 6.39 22.31
CA THR A 206 -0.14 6.57 21.07
C THR A 206 -0.01 5.35 20.16
N ILE A 207 -1.13 4.66 19.94
CA ILE A 207 -1.27 3.61 18.93
C ILE A 207 -1.89 4.21 17.67
N LEU A 208 -1.33 3.91 16.51
CA LEU A 208 -1.88 4.33 15.22
C LEU A 208 -2.45 3.13 14.46
N PHE A 209 -3.73 3.18 14.12
CA PHE A 209 -4.36 2.39 13.07
C PHE A 209 -4.49 3.28 11.83
N PHE A 210 -3.92 2.86 10.68
CA PHE A 210 -3.80 3.72 9.50
C PHE A 210 -4.34 3.10 8.21
N GLY A 211 -4.92 3.97 7.35
CA GLY A 211 -5.35 3.66 5.98
C GLY A 211 -6.83 3.29 5.88
N PHE A 212 -7.31 2.98 4.65
CA PHE A 212 -8.73 2.70 4.41
C PHE A 212 -9.29 1.64 5.34
N ILE A 213 -10.40 1.94 6.00
CA ILE A 213 -11.05 1.05 6.97
C ILE A 213 -11.92 0.06 6.22
N ARG A 214 -11.52 -1.23 6.28
CA ARG A 214 -12.19 -2.38 5.66
C ARG A 214 -12.17 -3.56 6.62
N HIS A 215 -13.15 -4.44 6.52
CA HIS A 215 -13.31 -5.60 7.40
C HIS A 215 -12.03 -6.44 7.57
N TYR A 216 -11.33 -6.70 6.45
CA TYR A 216 -10.11 -7.51 6.50
C TYR A 216 -8.97 -6.87 7.33
N LYS A 217 -9.01 -5.55 7.57
CA LYS A 217 -8.02 -4.85 8.40
C LYS A 217 -8.25 -4.98 9.90
N GLY A 218 -9.38 -5.55 10.33
CA GLY A 218 -9.59 -5.99 11.71
C GLY A 218 -9.71 -4.86 12.73
N LEU A 219 -10.22 -3.67 12.36
CA LEU A 219 -10.42 -2.58 13.32
C LEU A 219 -11.29 -3.02 14.51
N ASP A 220 -12.31 -3.83 14.27
CA ASP A 220 -13.16 -4.39 15.32
C ASP A 220 -12.38 -5.29 16.30
N ILE A 221 -11.38 -6.06 15.83
CA ILE A 221 -10.53 -6.86 16.74
C ILE A 221 -9.71 -5.92 17.64
N LEU A 222 -9.16 -4.83 17.08
CA LEU A 222 -8.46 -3.82 17.87
C LEU A 222 -9.37 -3.20 18.94
N LEU A 223 -10.59 -2.80 18.58
CA LEU A 223 -11.53 -2.19 19.53
C LEU A 223 -11.89 -3.14 20.69
N HIS A 224 -12.04 -4.43 20.41
CA HIS A 224 -12.21 -5.45 21.45
C HIS A 224 -10.94 -5.64 22.30
N ALA A 225 -9.75 -5.56 21.70
CA ALA A 225 -8.50 -5.62 22.44
C ALA A 225 -8.36 -4.45 23.42
N ILE A 226 -8.74 -3.23 23.00
CA ILE A 226 -8.74 -2.05 23.89
C ILE A 226 -9.72 -2.22 25.06
N LYS A 227 -10.91 -2.81 24.83
CA LYS A 227 -11.82 -3.18 25.91
C LYS A 227 -11.17 -4.14 26.91
N ILE A 228 -10.52 -5.21 26.42
CA ILE A 228 -9.82 -6.19 27.28
C ILE A 228 -8.76 -5.48 28.15
N ILE A 229 -7.97 -4.57 27.57
CA ILE A 229 -7.00 -3.78 28.32
C ILE A 229 -7.69 -2.92 29.38
N LYS A 230 -8.79 -2.26 29.05
CA LYS A 230 -9.58 -1.45 30.02
C LYS A 230 -10.03 -2.28 31.21
N GLU A 231 -10.52 -3.49 30.96
CA GLU A 231 -11.05 -4.39 31.99
C GLU A 231 -9.94 -5.01 32.86
N LYS A 232 -8.81 -5.41 32.24
CA LYS A 232 -7.73 -6.14 32.93
C LYS A 232 -6.66 -5.23 33.52
N ASN A 233 -6.35 -4.10 32.90
CA ASN A 233 -5.29 -3.17 33.28
C ASN A 233 -5.72 -1.71 33.14
N PRO A 234 -6.65 -1.22 34.00
CA PRO A 234 -7.17 0.15 33.92
C PRO A 234 -6.05 1.22 34.04
N ASN A 235 -5.00 0.96 34.79
CA ASN A 235 -3.89 1.89 34.93
C ASN A 235 -3.11 2.11 33.64
N PHE A 236 -2.90 1.07 32.87
CA PHE A 236 -2.29 1.16 31.53
C PHE A 236 -3.26 1.81 30.54
N TYR A 237 -4.54 1.39 30.55
CA TYR A 237 -5.58 1.96 29.71
C TYR A 237 -5.66 3.49 29.84
N ASN A 238 -5.61 4.04 31.05
CA ASN A 238 -5.67 5.49 31.28
C ASN A 238 -4.52 6.26 30.63
N LYS A 239 -3.40 5.58 30.37
CA LYS A 239 -2.23 6.14 29.69
C LYS A 239 -2.25 5.91 28.17
N LEU A 240 -3.28 5.24 27.64
CA LEU A 240 -3.37 4.86 26.24
C LEU A 240 -4.26 5.81 25.45
N GLN A 241 -3.91 6.05 24.20
CA GLN A 241 -4.79 6.63 23.18
C GLN A 241 -4.57 5.92 21.85
N VAL A 242 -5.64 5.76 21.08
CA VAL A 242 -5.64 5.08 19.80
C VAL A 242 -6.14 6.04 18.74
N VAL A 243 -5.30 6.35 17.77
CA VAL A 243 -5.63 7.19 16.63
C VAL A 243 -6.10 6.29 15.48
N LEU A 244 -7.37 6.43 15.10
CA LEU A 244 -7.95 5.80 13.92
C LEU A 244 -7.87 6.78 12.76
N ALA A 245 -6.94 6.56 11.83
CA ALA A 245 -6.67 7.48 10.72
C ALA A 245 -6.94 6.83 9.36
N GLY A 246 -7.93 7.38 8.62
CA GLY A 246 -8.27 6.93 7.28
C GLY A 246 -9.77 6.78 7.04
N GLU A 247 -10.15 6.79 5.77
CA GLU A 247 -11.54 6.83 5.31
C GLU A 247 -12.21 5.45 5.46
N TYR A 248 -13.48 5.43 5.90
CA TYR A 248 -14.29 4.22 5.89
C TYR A 248 -14.69 3.83 4.47
N TYR A 249 -14.43 2.56 4.12
CA TYR A 249 -14.88 1.91 2.89
C TYR A 249 -15.96 0.85 3.15
N GLU A 250 -16.54 0.90 4.35
CA GLU A 250 -17.69 0.13 4.79
C GLU A 250 -18.47 0.93 5.84
N ASP A 251 -19.56 0.39 6.39
CA ASP A 251 -20.44 1.12 7.31
C ASP A 251 -19.71 1.54 8.60
N GLU A 252 -19.55 2.85 8.78
CA GLU A 252 -18.95 3.48 9.95
C GLU A 252 -19.71 3.15 11.23
N LYS A 253 -21.04 3.03 11.16
CA LYS A 253 -21.92 2.78 12.33
C LYS A 253 -21.50 1.51 13.08
N LYS A 254 -21.04 0.49 12.36
CA LYS A 254 -20.52 -0.74 12.96
C LYS A 254 -19.42 -0.46 13.98
N TYR A 255 -18.51 0.44 13.68
CA TYR A 255 -17.35 0.73 14.52
C TYR A 255 -17.67 1.73 15.62
N THR A 256 -18.47 2.76 15.34
CA THR A 256 -18.92 3.72 16.35
C THR A 256 -19.78 3.06 17.42
N THR A 257 -20.66 2.13 17.03
CA THR A 257 -21.42 1.30 17.97
C THR A 257 -20.49 0.45 18.86
N LEU A 258 -19.48 -0.22 18.25
CA LEU A 258 -18.50 -0.99 19.03
C LEU A 258 -17.72 -0.14 20.03
N ILE A 259 -17.35 1.08 19.68
CA ILE A 259 -16.66 2.02 20.59
C ILE A 259 -17.54 2.34 21.78
N THR A 260 -18.81 2.69 21.55
CA THR A 260 -19.78 3.02 22.59
C THR A 260 -20.15 1.81 23.46
N ASP A 261 -20.45 0.66 22.86
CA ASP A 261 -20.81 -0.56 23.60
C ASP A 261 -19.64 -1.07 24.46
N ASN A 262 -18.40 -0.91 24.00
CA ASN A 262 -17.21 -1.25 24.76
C ASN A 262 -16.83 -0.15 25.78
N LYS A 263 -17.49 1.03 25.75
CA LYS A 263 -17.24 2.18 26.63
C LYS A 263 -15.77 2.64 26.59
N ILE A 264 -15.18 2.73 25.39
CA ILE A 264 -13.76 3.08 25.18
C ILE A 264 -13.57 4.42 24.45
N GLU A 265 -14.60 5.26 24.38
CA GLU A 265 -14.61 6.55 23.68
C GLU A 265 -13.47 7.47 24.15
N ASP A 266 -13.14 7.42 25.42
CA ASP A 266 -12.09 8.22 26.05
C ASP A 266 -10.66 7.89 25.62
N ALA A 267 -10.46 6.71 25.03
CA ALA A 267 -9.19 6.29 24.48
C ALA A 267 -9.11 6.40 22.94
N ILE A 268 -10.24 6.58 22.23
CA ILE A 268 -10.29 6.55 20.77
C ILE A 268 -10.33 7.96 20.19
N ILE A 269 -9.42 8.25 19.26
CA ILE A 269 -9.37 9.51 18.51
C ILE A 269 -9.58 9.21 17.04
N THR A 270 -10.71 9.68 16.48
CA THR A 270 -11.08 9.44 15.09
C THR A 270 -10.60 10.56 14.17
N LYS A 271 -9.90 10.19 13.12
CA LYS A 271 -9.46 11.04 12.00
C LYS A 271 -9.88 10.36 10.69
N THR A 272 -11.19 10.11 10.56
CA THR A 272 -11.79 9.19 9.59
C THR A 272 -12.15 9.88 8.27
N LYS A 273 -11.23 10.68 7.77
CA LYS A 273 -11.24 11.26 6.42
C LYS A 273 -10.04 10.76 5.62
N PHE A 274 -10.03 11.02 4.34
CA PHE A 274 -8.84 10.78 3.53
C PHE A 274 -7.66 11.60 4.08
N ILE A 275 -6.56 10.92 4.35
CA ILE A 275 -5.31 11.55 4.78
C ILE A 275 -4.47 11.81 3.53
N THR A 276 -4.14 13.07 3.28
CA THR A 276 -3.30 13.46 2.14
C THR A 276 -1.86 13.00 2.32
N ASP A 277 -1.14 12.82 1.21
CA ASP A 277 0.25 12.34 1.26
C ASP A 277 1.15 13.27 2.10
N SER A 278 0.90 14.59 2.07
CA SER A 278 1.60 15.59 2.87
C SER A 278 1.34 15.50 4.39
N GLU A 279 0.19 14.94 4.79
CA GLU A 279 -0.21 14.78 6.19
C GLU A 279 0.28 13.46 6.81
N VAL A 280 0.56 12.42 6.02
CA VAL A 280 0.91 11.07 6.50
C VAL A 280 2.02 11.10 7.54
N LYS A 281 3.08 11.89 7.34
CA LYS A 281 4.22 12.02 8.26
C LYS A 281 3.80 12.37 9.69
N TYR A 282 2.79 13.22 9.85
CA TYR A 282 2.35 13.63 11.19
C TYR A 282 1.71 12.48 11.96
N TYR A 283 0.96 11.60 11.30
CA TYR A 283 0.35 10.44 11.94
C TYR A 283 1.40 9.42 12.40
N PHE A 284 2.35 9.09 11.53
CA PHE A 284 3.41 8.12 11.86
C PHE A 284 4.40 8.67 12.88
N CYS A 285 4.79 9.94 12.77
CA CYS A 285 5.72 10.57 13.73
C CYS A 285 5.07 10.83 15.11
N ALA A 286 3.74 10.94 15.19
CA ALA A 286 3.03 11.10 16.46
C ALA A 286 2.88 9.78 17.23
N ALA A 287 2.94 8.64 16.55
CA ALA A 287 2.69 7.32 17.09
C ALA A 287 3.92 6.73 17.82
N ASP A 288 3.68 6.00 18.90
CA ASP A 288 4.67 5.11 19.52
C ASP A 288 4.72 3.76 18.81
N VAL A 289 3.57 3.31 18.31
CA VAL A 289 3.43 2.03 17.61
C VAL A 289 2.32 2.11 16.55
N VAL A 290 2.58 1.51 15.40
CA VAL A 290 1.58 1.27 14.34
C VAL A 290 1.02 -0.12 14.50
N ILE A 291 -0.31 -0.25 14.49
CA ILE A 291 -0.96 -1.55 14.59
C ILE A 291 -1.66 -1.95 13.29
N GLN A 292 -1.45 -3.19 12.86
CA GLN A 292 -2.08 -3.79 11.69
C GLN A 292 -2.77 -5.11 12.11
N PRO A 293 -3.98 -5.04 12.67
CA PRO A 293 -4.69 -6.18 13.26
C PRO A 293 -5.45 -6.99 12.19
N TYR A 294 -4.81 -7.19 11.03
CA TYR A 294 -5.47 -7.70 9.84
C TYR A 294 -5.91 -9.16 10.00
N ARG A 295 -7.08 -9.50 9.42
CA ARG A 295 -7.56 -10.88 9.30
C ARG A 295 -6.94 -11.60 8.12
N ASN A 296 -6.61 -10.83 7.08
CA ASN A 296 -6.01 -11.35 5.87
C ASN A 296 -5.21 -10.22 5.18
N ALA A 297 -4.05 -10.58 4.62
CA ALA A 297 -3.25 -9.64 3.85
C ALA A 297 -2.41 -10.38 2.82
N THR A 298 -2.29 -9.83 1.61
CA THR A 298 -1.25 -10.22 0.65
C THR A 298 0.02 -9.43 0.90
N GLN A 299 -0.12 -8.14 1.17
CA GLN A 299 0.92 -7.18 1.55
C GLN A 299 0.24 -5.95 2.17
N SER A 300 1.02 -5.08 2.80
CA SER A 300 0.52 -3.81 3.36
C SER A 300 1.44 -2.65 3.00
N GLY A 301 0.86 -1.56 2.47
CA GLY A 301 1.57 -0.29 2.28
C GLY A 301 1.86 0.45 3.59
N VAL A 302 1.22 0.05 4.70
CA VAL A 302 1.44 0.63 6.03
C VAL A 302 2.79 0.21 6.62
N THR A 303 3.21 -1.05 6.38
CA THR A 303 4.52 -1.55 6.84
C THR A 303 5.71 -0.74 6.30
N PRO A 304 5.82 -0.48 4.97
CA PRO A 304 6.89 0.39 4.43
C PRO A 304 6.86 1.82 4.97
N LEU A 305 5.67 2.39 5.26
CA LEU A 305 5.56 3.70 5.91
C LEU A 305 6.09 3.68 7.34
N ALA A 306 5.73 2.65 8.13
CA ALA A 306 6.22 2.49 9.49
C ALA A 306 7.76 2.36 9.51
N TYR A 307 8.35 1.62 8.58
CA TYR A 307 9.80 1.57 8.40
C TYR A 307 10.40 2.93 8.03
N HIS A 308 9.78 3.66 7.10
CA HIS A 308 10.27 4.98 6.67
C HIS A 308 10.35 5.94 7.85
N PHE A 309 9.30 6.03 8.65
CA PHE A 309 9.21 6.92 9.82
C PHE A 309 9.82 6.33 11.09
N ASN A 310 10.46 5.17 11.03
CA ASN A 310 11.06 4.45 12.17
C ASN A 310 10.07 4.16 13.30
N THR A 311 8.82 3.84 12.99
CA THR A 311 7.78 3.56 13.98
C THR A 311 7.67 2.06 14.22
N PRO A 312 7.80 1.55 15.46
CA PRO A 312 7.57 0.14 15.81
C PRO A 312 6.18 -0.35 15.37
N MET A 313 6.06 -1.66 15.16
CA MET A 313 4.83 -2.24 14.63
C MET A 313 4.30 -3.37 15.50
N ILE A 314 2.96 -3.47 15.60
CA ILE A 314 2.27 -4.70 15.99
C ILE A 314 1.51 -5.18 14.76
N VAL A 315 1.77 -6.41 14.34
CA VAL A 315 1.10 -7.01 13.18
C VAL A 315 0.56 -8.39 13.51
N THR A 316 -0.52 -8.75 12.86
CA THR A 316 -1.04 -10.12 12.98
C THR A 316 -0.27 -11.10 12.07
N ASN A 317 -0.25 -12.36 12.46
CA ASN A 317 0.41 -13.46 11.74
C ASN A 317 -0.42 -13.88 10.52
N VAL A 318 -0.58 -12.95 9.55
CA VAL A 318 -1.35 -13.19 8.32
C VAL A 318 -0.58 -12.71 7.09
N GLY A 319 -0.59 -13.51 6.04
CA GLY A 319 0.03 -13.19 4.74
C GLY A 319 1.49 -12.78 4.88
N ALA A 320 1.89 -11.69 4.22
CA ALA A 320 3.27 -11.20 4.25
C ALA A 320 3.58 -10.27 5.45
N LEU A 321 2.63 -10.01 6.36
CA LEU A 321 2.88 -9.08 7.48
C LEU A 321 3.94 -9.62 8.43
N ALA A 322 3.79 -10.86 8.89
CA ALA A 322 4.71 -11.49 9.84
C ALA A 322 6.14 -11.60 9.28
N SER A 323 6.30 -11.94 8.00
CA SER A 323 7.61 -12.05 7.37
C SER A 323 8.32 -10.69 7.19
N ASN A 324 7.55 -9.61 7.12
CA ASN A 324 8.08 -8.25 6.98
C ASN A 324 8.33 -7.54 8.33
N VAL A 325 7.93 -8.14 9.45
CA VAL A 325 8.10 -7.56 10.80
C VAL A 325 8.79 -8.59 11.70
N PRO A 326 10.13 -8.68 11.71
CA PRO A 326 10.87 -9.56 12.61
C PRO A 326 10.45 -9.36 14.06
N HIS A 327 9.80 -10.41 14.63
CA HIS A 327 9.24 -10.41 15.99
C HIS A 327 10.30 -10.10 17.05
N GLY A 328 9.99 -9.19 17.98
CA GLY A 328 10.88 -8.77 19.05
C GLY A 328 12.03 -7.84 18.60
N LYS A 329 12.23 -7.65 17.27
CA LYS A 329 13.30 -6.77 16.76
C LYS A 329 12.78 -5.40 16.33
N VAL A 330 11.76 -5.35 15.49
CA VAL A 330 11.19 -4.11 14.95
C VAL A 330 9.74 -3.90 15.40
N GLY A 331 9.20 -4.86 16.12
CA GLY A 331 7.82 -4.88 16.58
C GLY A 331 7.42 -6.28 17.03
N LEU A 332 6.12 -6.50 17.19
CA LEU A 332 5.57 -7.77 17.63
C LEU A 332 4.64 -8.38 16.57
N VAL A 333 4.70 -9.70 16.44
CA VAL A 333 3.76 -10.50 15.64
C VAL A 333 2.85 -11.23 16.61
N CYS A 334 1.53 -11.16 16.40
CA CYS A 334 0.52 -11.77 17.26
C CYS A 334 -0.57 -12.48 16.43
N GLU A 335 -1.40 -13.27 17.04
CA GLU A 335 -2.55 -13.89 16.37
C GLU A 335 -3.68 -12.86 16.16
N PRO A 336 -4.54 -13.03 15.12
CA PRO A 336 -5.62 -12.09 14.80
C PRO A 336 -6.83 -12.24 15.75
N THR A 337 -6.56 -12.20 17.06
CA THR A 337 -7.55 -12.25 18.14
C THR A 337 -7.40 -11.04 19.07
N ALA A 338 -8.50 -10.64 19.70
CA ALA A 338 -8.49 -9.50 20.59
C ALA A 338 -7.55 -9.68 21.79
N GLU A 339 -7.49 -10.90 22.34
CA GLU A 339 -6.63 -11.26 23.47
C GLU A 339 -5.16 -11.16 23.10
N SER A 340 -4.77 -11.71 21.93
CA SER A 340 -3.39 -11.68 21.47
C SER A 340 -2.92 -10.28 21.15
N ILE A 341 -3.80 -9.47 20.55
CA ILE A 341 -3.54 -8.05 20.26
C ILE A 341 -3.42 -7.24 21.56
N ALA A 342 -4.29 -7.45 22.54
CA ALA A 342 -4.22 -6.78 23.84
C ALA A 342 -2.88 -7.06 24.54
N SER A 343 -2.48 -8.34 24.59
CA SER A 343 -1.18 -8.73 25.15
C SER A 343 0.00 -8.11 24.40
N ALA A 344 -0.05 -8.10 23.06
CA ALA A 344 1.00 -7.48 22.24
C ALA A 344 1.10 -5.97 22.49
N ILE A 345 -0.04 -5.28 22.66
CA ILE A 345 -0.07 -3.84 23.00
C ILE A 345 0.60 -3.60 24.35
N GLU A 346 0.29 -4.35 25.40
CA GLU A 346 0.94 -4.19 26.69
C GLU A 346 2.45 -4.48 26.60
N THR A 347 2.81 -5.60 25.97
CA THR A 347 4.20 -6.05 25.84
C THR A 347 5.10 -5.06 25.07
N ILE A 348 4.59 -4.40 24.00
CA ILE A 348 5.44 -3.51 23.18
C ILE A 348 5.96 -2.31 23.97
N PHE A 349 5.18 -1.83 24.94
CA PHE A 349 5.56 -0.70 25.79
C PHE A 349 6.52 -1.08 26.92
N ASP A 350 6.70 -2.38 27.20
CA ASP A 350 7.73 -2.89 28.11
C ASP A 350 9.08 -3.09 27.42
N LEU A 351 9.11 -3.09 26.07
CA LEU A 351 10.35 -3.23 25.31
C LEU A 351 11.16 -1.92 25.29
N ASN A 352 12.47 -2.06 25.13
CA ASN A 352 13.34 -0.88 24.97
C ASN A 352 13.09 -0.21 23.60
N TYR A 353 12.43 0.94 23.62
CA TYR A 353 12.05 1.69 22.44
C TYR A 353 13.24 2.06 21.54
N ASN A 354 14.37 2.50 22.14
CA ASN A 354 15.55 2.88 21.37
C ASN A 354 16.15 1.68 20.62
N THR A 355 16.12 0.50 21.22
CA THR A 355 16.57 -0.73 20.57
C THR A 355 15.67 -1.07 19.38
N LEU A 356 14.34 -0.94 19.50
CA LEU A 356 13.41 -1.14 18.40
C LEU A 356 13.73 -0.18 17.24
N ILE A 357 13.96 1.11 17.53
CA ILE A 357 14.30 2.11 16.50
C ILE A 357 15.61 1.78 15.78
N GLN A 358 16.67 1.41 16.51
CA GLN A 358 17.94 1.00 15.93
C GLN A 358 17.78 -0.21 15.00
N ASN A 359 17.02 -1.20 15.44
CA ASN A 359 16.73 -2.38 14.64
C ASN A 359 15.91 -2.05 13.38
N ILE A 360 14.93 -1.14 13.49
CA ILE A 360 14.16 -0.65 12.34
C ILE A 360 15.09 0.03 11.32
N GLN A 361 16.04 0.87 11.78
CA GLN A 361 16.99 1.54 10.90
C GLN A 361 17.93 0.57 10.17
N GLN A 362 18.26 -0.56 10.77
CA GLN A 362 19.02 -1.63 10.12
C GLN A 362 18.16 -2.42 9.14
N GLU A 363 16.98 -2.85 9.58
CA GLU A 363 16.10 -3.70 8.80
C GLU A 363 15.60 -3.01 7.51
N LYS A 364 15.28 -1.71 7.59
CA LYS A 364 14.76 -0.94 6.45
C LYS A 364 15.72 -0.84 5.25
N GLN A 365 17.03 -1.10 5.44
CA GLN A 365 18.00 -1.11 4.33
C GLN A 365 17.70 -2.18 3.27
N LYS A 366 16.94 -3.22 3.62
CA LYS A 366 16.50 -4.28 2.70
C LYS A 366 15.45 -3.82 1.69
N TYR A 367 14.80 -2.68 1.92
CA TYR A 367 13.66 -2.20 1.15
C TYR A 367 14.08 -1.08 0.18
N SER A 368 15.08 -1.36 -0.66
CA SER A 368 15.70 -0.38 -1.56
C SER A 368 14.96 -0.23 -2.89
N TRP A 369 14.70 1.00 -3.31
CA TRP A 369 14.19 1.33 -4.64
C TRP A 369 15.16 0.92 -5.74
N GLN A 370 16.47 1.11 -5.52
CA GLN A 370 17.49 0.72 -6.49
C GLN A 370 17.51 -0.79 -6.73
N LEU A 371 17.33 -1.60 -5.67
CA LEU A 371 17.19 -3.05 -5.83
C LEU A 371 15.95 -3.40 -6.65
N PHE A 372 14.86 -2.69 -6.44
CA PHE A 372 13.60 -2.90 -7.14
C PHE A 372 13.71 -2.57 -8.63
N THR A 373 14.25 -1.39 -8.99
CA THR A 373 14.46 -0.98 -10.38
C THR A 373 15.48 -1.85 -11.08
N ASN A 374 16.59 -2.20 -10.44
CA ASN A 374 17.58 -3.13 -10.97
C ASN A 374 16.95 -4.50 -11.29
N THR A 375 16.09 -5.01 -10.42
CA THR A 375 15.38 -6.27 -10.69
C THR A 375 14.51 -6.17 -11.95
N ILE A 376 13.78 -5.07 -12.13
CA ILE A 376 12.95 -4.83 -13.33
C ILE A 376 13.83 -4.79 -14.58
N LEU A 377 14.93 -4.06 -14.55
CA LEU A 377 15.84 -3.89 -15.71
C LEU A 377 16.49 -5.20 -16.16
N HIS A 378 16.67 -6.18 -15.27
CA HIS A 378 17.30 -7.48 -15.54
C HIS A 378 16.30 -8.63 -15.79
N LEU A 379 15.01 -8.41 -15.68
CA LEU A 379 13.99 -9.41 -15.98
C LEU A 379 13.93 -9.71 -17.46
#